data_96cb388702c66f4f6e93edf93b7b4294
#
_entry.id   96cb388702c66f4f6e93edf93b7b4294
#
_cell.length_a   1.000
_cell.length_b   1.000
_cell.length_c   1.000
_cell.angle_alpha   90.00
_cell.angle_beta   90.00
_cell.angle_gamma   90.00
#
_symmetry.space_group_name_H-M   'P 1'
#
loop_
_entity.id
_entity.type
_entity.pdbx_description
1 polymer ?
#
loop_
_entity_poly.entity_id
_entity_poly.type
_entity_poly.pdbx_seq_one_letter_code
_entity_poly.pdbx_strand_id
1 'polypeptide(L)'
;INRFQQDLRYAYMDVAPTGRANGQTVFIQHGMNFYSEAYTLTINALAEAGFRVIAVDRIGYGKSSKPILPYSFNMVAANMKALLDELGVEKTAIVGHSMGGMAVSRFAMVYPETTTHVVMVNQIGLTDQRQSRPWSDPFVGGGATTYQSILRGHQRYFPLKWPPAHLEFVRRQYGQTLGGDWPRLAQVRRLQGQMLYDDPVVYDWQHIATKALVIGGEEDGLVDDFPALAHNVANQLQNSAIILYPNVGHAPQIEIPDLFHQDLIRFLSSDADEPASNWK
;
A
#
# COMPACT_ATOMS: atom_id res chain seq x y z
N ILE A 1 12.72 -11.02 -11.71
CA ILE A 1 13.14 -9.60 -11.86
C ILE A 1 14.64 -9.51 -11.67
N ASN A 2 15.35 -9.11 -12.71
CA ASN A 2 16.80 -8.90 -12.63
C ASN A 2 17.08 -7.42 -12.34
N ARG A 3 17.75 -7.13 -11.24
CA ARG A 3 18.17 -5.80 -10.82
C ARG A 3 19.60 -5.84 -10.30
N PHE A 4 20.45 -4.93 -10.76
CA PHE A 4 21.85 -4.84 -10.33
C PHE A 4 22.60 -6.18 -10.35
N GLN A 5 22.40 -6.98 -11.41
CA GLN A 5 22.96 -8.32 -11.57
C GLN A 5 22.51 -9.33 -10.49
N GLN A 6 21.40 -9.06 -9.81
CA GLN A 6 20.78 -9.96 -8.85
C GLN A 6 19.50 -10.55 -9.42
N ASP A 7 19.34 -11.86 -9.30
CA ASP A 7 18.08 -12.54 -9.61
C ASP A 7 17.14 -12.43 -8.40
N LEU A 8 16.18 -11.49 -8.48
CA LEU A 8 15.28 -11.19 -7.38
C LEU A 8 13.93 -11.92 -7.56
N ARG A 9 13.52 -12.63 -6.53
CA ARG A 9 12.22 -13.28 -6.45
C ARG A 9 11.17 -12.29 -5.96
N TYR A 10 10.02 -12.26 -6.64
CA TYR A 10 8.87 -11.45 -6.30
C TYR A 10 7.71 -12.38 -5.95
N ALA A 11 7.43 -12.54 -4.66
CA ALA A 11 6.37 -13.41 -4.17
C ALA A 11 5.00 -12.73 -4.31
N TYR A 12 4.00 -13.50 -4.71
CA TYR A 12 2.63 -13.02 -4.87
C TYR A 12 1.62 -14.12 -4.61
N MET A 13 0.38 -13.72 -4.36
CA MET A 13 -0.81 -14.53 -4.38
C MET A 13 -1.61 -14.14 -5.62
N ASP A 14 -2.12 -15.13 -6.36
CA ASP A 14 -3.02 -14.94 -7.49
C ASP A 14 -4.27 -15.76 -7.23
N VAL A 15 -5.36 -15.09 -6.89
CA VAL A 15 -6.59 -15.70 -6.43
C VAL A 15 -7.68 -15.50 -7.48
N ALA A 16 -8.16 -16.60 -8.03
CA ALA A 16 -9.27 -16.60 -8.97
C ALA A 16 -10.58 -16.18 -8.28
N PRO A 17 -11.54 -15.61 -9.04
CA PRO A 17 -12.88 -15.34 -8.53
C PRO A 17 -13.51 -16.60 -7.91
N THR A 18 -14.08 -16.47 -6.71
CA THR A 18 -14.88 -17.53 -6.06
C THR A 18 -16.38 -17.33 -6.29
N GLY A 19 -16.79 -16.07 -6.55
CA GLY A 19 -18.12 -15.74 -7.05
C GLY A 19 -18.19 -15.77 -8.58
N ARG A 20 -19.28 -15.22 -9.15
CA ARG A 20 -19.42 -15.07 -10.60
C ARG A 20 -18.36 -14.11 -11.13
N ALA A 21 -17.45 -14.62 -11.97
CA ALA A 21 -16.37 -13.80 -12.53
C ALA A 21 -16.91 -12.57 -13.27
N ASN A 22 -16.35 -11.38 -12.97
CA ASN A 22 -16.71 -10.13 -13.62
C ASN A 22 -15.70 -9.71 -14.71
N GLY A 23 -14.64 -10.49 -14.92
CA GLY A 23 -13.59 -10.23 -15.91
C GLY A 23 -12.56 -9.18 -15.49
N GLN A 24 -12.65 -8.62 -14.28
CA GLN A 24 -11.75 -7.58 -13.79
C GLN A 24 -10.69 -8.15 -12.85
N THR A 25 -9.51 -7.53 -12.88
CA THR A 25 -8.40 -7.86 -11.98
C THR A 25 -8.15 -6.71 -11.01
N VAL A 26 -7.86 -7.05 -9.75
CA VAL A 26 -7.45 -6.11 -8.70
C VAL A 26 -6.06 -6.48 -8.23
N PHE A 27 -5.15 -5.51 -8.26
CA PHE A 27 -3.79 -5.64 -7.73
C PHE A 27 -3.70 -4.94 -6.36
N ILE A 28 -3.27 -5.67 -5.31
CA ILE A 28 -3.13 -5.14 -3.95
C ILE A 28 -1.66 -4.92 -3.61
N GLN A 29 -1.33 -3.69 -3.22
CA GLN A 29 -0.01 -3.28 -2.76
C GLN A 29 -0.03 -2.95 -1.27
N HIS A 30 0.69 -3.75 -0.47
CA HIS A 30 0.73 -3.59 0.98
C HIS A 30 1.53 -2.38 1.47
N GLY A 31 1.25 -1.94 2.70
CA GLY A 31 1.99 -0.93 3.44
C GLY A 31 3.30 -1.44 4.07
N MET A 32 4.01 -0.52 4.75
CA MET A 32 5.18 -0.86 5.56
C MET A 32 4.76 -1.77 6.71
N ASN A 33 5.58 -2.77 7.04
CA ASN A 33 5.33 -3.78 8.07
C ASN A 33 4.22 -4.80 7.77
N PHE A 34 3.59 -4.70 6.60
CA PHE A 34 2.61 -5.66 6.11
C PHE A 34 3.21 -6.56 5.00
N TYR A 35 2.46 -7.52 4.55
CA TYR A 35 2.73 -8.45 3.45
C TYR A 35 1.40 -8.95 2.88
N SER A 36 1.40 -9.64 1.76
CA SER A 36 0.18 -10.03 1.02
C SER A 36 -0.85 -10.76 1.89
N GLU A 37 -0.42 -11.72 2.74
CA GLU A 37 -1.31 -12.49 3.61
C GLU A 37 -2.08 -11.61 4.63
N ALA A 38 -1.60 -10.40 4.93
CA ALA A 38 -2.29 -9.47 5.82
C ALA A 38 -3.62 -8.95 5.24
N TYR A 39 -3.80 -9.10 3.93
CA TYR A 39 -5.00 -8.67 3.20
C TYR A 39 -5.94 -9.81 2.87
N THR A 40 -5.83 -10.98 3.53
CA THR A 40 -6.65 -12.17 3.24
C THR A 40 -8.15 -11.86 3.29
N LEU A 41 -8.63 -11.05 4.24
CA LEU A 41 -10.04 -10.66 4.30
C LEU A 41 -10.45 -9.85 3.05
N THR A 42 -9.64 -8.90 2.63
CA THR A 42 -9.87 -8.08 1.43
C THR A 42 -9.79 -8.93 0.16
N ILE A 43 -8.81 -9.83 0.08
CA ILE A 43 -8.65 -10.76 -1.04
C ILE A 43 -9.90 -11.63 -1.19
N ASN A 44 -10.38 -12.22 -0.09
CA ASN A 44 -11.57 -13.08 -0.11
C ASN A 44 -12.82 -12.30 -0.52
N ALA A 45 -13.06 -11.12 0.08
CA ALA A 45 -14.22 -10.29 -0.25
C ALA A 45 -14.24 -9.89 -1.74
N LEU A 46 -13.10 -9.52 -2.31
CA LEU A 46 -12.98 -9.19 -3.73
C LEU A 46 -13.17 -10.43 -4.62
N ALA A 47 -12.62 -11.58 -4.25
CA ALA A 47 -12.78 -12.82 -4.99
C ALA A 47 -14.25 -13.30 -5.00
N GLU A 48 -14.95 -13.17 -3.86
CA GLU A 48 -16.38 -13.44 -3.74
C GLU A 48 -17.22 -12.48 -4.60
N ALA A 49 -16.79 -11.23 -4.73
CA ALA A 49 -17.42 -10.23 -5.62
C ALA A 49 -17.09 -10.44 -7.12
N GLY A 50 -16.31 -11.45 -7.45
CA GLY A 50 -16.05 -11.85 -8.84
C GLY A 50 -14.75 -11.31 -9.44
N PHE A 51 -13.88 -10.65 -8.68
CA PHE A 51 -12.58 -10.16 -9.16
C PHE A 51 -11.51 -11.26 -9.09
N ARG A 52 -10.59 -11.27 -10.08
CA ARG A 52 -9.27 -11.90 -9.90
C ARG A 52 -8.42 -10.98 -9.01
N VAL A 53 -7.78 -11.52 -7.97
CA VAL A 53 -7.00 -10.70 -7.03
C VAL A 53 -5.54 -11.11 -7.02
N ILE A 54 -4.66 -10.16 -7.32
CA ILE A 54 -3.21 -10.33 -7.25
C ILE A 54 -2.71 -9.51 -6.06
N ALA A 55 -2.15 -10.16 -5.06
CA ALA A 55 -1.57 -9.50 -3.89
C ALA A 55 -0.09 -9.87 -3.76
N VAL A 56 0.78 -8.88 -3.60
CA VAL A 56 2.24 -9.09 -3.65
C VAL A 56 2.91 -8.88 -2.31
N ASP A 57 4.03 -9.55 -2.10
CA ASP A 57 5.04 -9.16 -1.13
C ASP A 57 6.07 -8.29 -1.85
N ARG A 58 6.04 -6.98 -1.63
CA ARG A 58 6.98 -6.06 -2.27
C ARG A 58 8.43 -6.49 -2.02
N ILE A 59 9.33 -6.29 -3.00
CA ILE A 59 10.77 -6.52 -2.81
C ILE A 59 11.22 -5.78 -1.55
N GLY A 60 11.87 -6.51 -0.64
CA GLY A 60 12.23 -6.06 0.70
C GLY A 60 11.31 -6.56 1.82
N TYR A 61 10.17 -7.19 1.49
CA TYR A 61 9.15 -7.66 2.46
C TYR A 61 8.75 -9.12 2.25
N GLY A 62 8.04 -9.67 3.23
CA GLY A 62 7.37 -10.96 3.18
C GLY A 62 8.26 -12.09 2.69
N LYS A 63 7.81 -12.81 1.67
CA LYS A 63 8.51 -13.94 1.04
C LYS A 63 9.37 -13.52 -0.16
N SER A 64 9.30 -12.25 -0.58
CA SER A 64 10.14 -11.69 -1.65
C SER A 64 11.59 -11.52 -1.22
N SER A 65 12.49 -11.42 -2.20
CA SER A 65 13.92 -11.10 -1.98
C SER A 65 14.08 -9.77 -1.23
N LYS A 66 15.10 -9.68 -0.40
CA LYS A 66 15.39 -8.51 0.45
C LYS A 66 16.82 -8.00 0.21
N PRO A 67 17.11 -7.48 -0.99
CA PRO A 67 18.45 -6.98 -1.32
C PRO A 67 18.73 -5.63 -0.65
N ILE A 68 19.98 -5.33 -0.39
CA ILE A 68 20.44 -3.98 -0.11
C ILE A 68 20.62 -3.27 -1.45
N LEU A 69 19.76 -2.32 -1.75
CA LEU A 69 19.83 -1.51 -2.97
C LEU A 69 19.08 -0.17 -2.76
N PRO A 70 19.28 0.83 -3.62
CA PRO A 70 18.50 2.06 -3.60
C PRO A 70 17.07 1.76 -4.05
N TYR A 71 16.12 1.88 -3.12
CA TYR A 71 14.70 1.69 -3.40
C TYR A 71 14.08 2.98 -3.92
N SER A 72 13.13 2.87 -4.85
CA SER A 72 12.29 3.99 -5.32
C SER A 72 10.88 3.52 -5.66
N PHE A 73 9.90 4.43 -5.66
CA PHE A 73 8.54 4.10 -6.11
C PHE A 73 8.49 3.79 -7.61
N ASN A 74 9.39 4.37 -8.42
CA ASN A 74 9.55 3.97 -9.82
C ASN A 74 9.94 2.49 -9.95
N MET A 75 10.87 2.01 -9.11
CA MET A 75 11.24 0.60 -9.09
C MET A 75 10.07 -0.27 -8.64
N VAL A 76 9.31 0.16 -7.63
CA VAL A 76 8.13 -0.58 -7.16
C VAL A 76 7.09 -0.66 -8.27
N ALA A 77 6.76 0.45 -8.93
CA ALA A 77 5.82 0.49 -10.05
C ALA A 77 6.27 -0.40 -11.22
N ALA A 78 7.55 -0.36 -11.57
CA ALA A 78 8.11 -1.22 -12.62
C ALA A 78 8.04 -2.72 -12.27
N ASN A 79 8.22 -3.08 -10.99
CA ASN A 79 8.07 -4.46 -10.53
C ASN A 79 6.60 -4.92 -10.60
N MET A 80 5.65 -4.05 -10.24
CA MET A 80 4.22 -4.32 -10.39
C MET A 80 3.87 -4.57 -11.86
N LYS A 81 4.33 -3.68 -12.77
CA LYS A 81 4.08 -3.83 -14.22
C LYS A 81 4.67 -5.13 -14.77
N ALA A 82 5.91 -5.45 -14.40
CA ALA A 82 6.56 -6.68 -14.85
C ALA A 82 5.81 -7.94 -14.41
N LEU A 83 5.22 -7.94 -13.21
CA LEU A 83 4.39 -9.06 -12.76
C LEU A 83 3.07 -9.14 -13.54
N LEU A 84 2.41 -8.01 -13.79
CA LEU A 84 1.17 -7.96 -14.58
C LEU A 84 1.42 -8.47 -16.01
N ASP A 85 2.55 -8.09 -16.63
CA ASP A 85 2.94 -8.56 -17.96
C ASP A 85 3.17 -10.07 -17.98
N GLU A 86 3.88 -10.61 -16.99
CA GLU A 86 4.13 -12.05 -16.84
C GLU A 86 2.83 -12.85 -16.66
N LEU A 87 1.82 -12.26 -15.99
CA LEU A 87 0.52 -12.87 -15.76
C LEU A 87 -0.49 -12.61 -16.89
N GLY A 88 -0.10 -11.92 -17.95
CA GLY A 88 -0.95 -11.57 -19.07
C GLY A 88 -2.09 -10.62 -18.71
N VAL A 89 -1.88 -9.73 -17.72
CA VAL A 89 -2.88 -8.76 -17.25
C VAL A 89 -2.63 -7.41 -17.92
N GLU A 90 -3.44 -7.08 -18.91
CA GLU A 90 -3.34 -5.81 -19.65
C GLU A 90 -3.89 -4.63 -18.85
N LYS A 91 -5.01 -4.83 -18.13
CA LYS A 91 -5.68 -3.80 -17.33
C LYS A 91 -6.02 -4.32 -15.95
N THR A 92 -5.84 -3.46 -14.93
CA THR A 92 -6.13 -3.80 -13.54
C THR A 92 -6.54 -2.57 -12.75
N ALA A 93 -7.44 -2.76 -11.79
CA ALA A 93 -7.57 -1.83 -10.67
C ALA A 93 -6.41 -2.03 -9.69
N ILE A 94 -5.93 -0.95 -9.08
CA ILE A 94 -4.83 -1.01 -8.12
C ILE A 94 -5.25 -0.44 -6.78
N VAL A 95 -4.99 -1.18 -5.70
CA VAL A 95 -5.33 -0.81 -4.33
C VAL A 95 -4.06 -0.77 -3.50
N GLY A 96 -3.75 0.36 -2.91
CA GLY A 96 -2.56 0.56 -2.10
C GLY A 96 -2.87 1.07 -0.71
N HIS A 97 -2.39 0.37 0.33
CA HIS A 97 -2.54 0.78 1.72
C HIS A 97 -1.25 1.42 2.25
N SER A 98 -1.36 2.53 2.98
CA SER A 98 -0.23 3.17 3.64
C SER A 98 0.88 3.55 2.63
N MET A 99 2.11 3.08 2.80
CA MET A 99 3.18 3.21 1.79
C MET A 99 2.82 2.57 0.44
N GLY A 100 1.93 1.57 0.43
CA GLY A 100 1.37 1.00 -0.80
C GLY A 100 0.56 2.02 -1.60
N GLY A 101 -0.09 2.98 -0.93
CA GLY A 101 -0.77 4.10 -1.56
C GLY A 101 0.18 4.96 -2.41
N MET A 102 1.40 5.24 -1.89
CA MET A 102 2.43 5.94 -2.66
C MET A 102 2.86 5.14 -3.91
N ALA A 103 2.98 3.81 -3.76
CA ALA A 103 3.36 2.95 -4.88
C ALA A 103 2.29 2.93 -5.98
N VAL A 104 1.00 2.86 -5.62
CA VAL A 104 -0.09 2.89 -6.61
C VAL A 104 -0.29 4.28 -7.21
N SER A 105 -0.02 5.37 -6.47
CA SER A 105 0.04 6.72 -7.05
C SER A 105 1.08 6.79 -8.17
N ARG A 106 2.31 6.36 -7.91
CA ARG A 106 3.37 6.32 -8.92
C ARG A 106 3.03 5.38 -10.07
N PHE A 107 2.43 4.23 -9.80
CA PHE A 107 2.02 3.29 -10.84
C PHE A 107 0.96 3.90 -11.77
N ALA A 108 -0.09 4.51 -11.21
CA ALA A 108 -1.17 5.12 -11.99
C ALA A 108 -0.66 6.27 -12.88
N MET A 109 0.30 7.06 -12.39
CA MET A 109 0.93 8.13 -13.18
C MET A 109 1.78 7.56 -14.33
N VAL A 110 2.57 6.49 -14.07
CA VAL A 110 3.54 5.96 -15.06
C VAL A 110 2.88 5.01 -16.06
N TYR A 111 1.84 4.27 -15.64
CA TYR A 111 1.14 3.25 -16.44
C TYR A 111 -0.38 3.50 -16.49
N PRO A 112 -0.82 4.69 -16.96
CA PRO A 112 -2.26 5.03 -17.00
C PRO A 112 -3.06 4.05 -17.85
N GLU A 113 -2.50 3.57 -18.97
CA GLU A 113 -3.18 2.63 -19.87
C GLU A 113 -3.43 1.24 -19.25
N THR A 114 -2.63 0.87 -18.24
CA THR A 114 -2.80 -0.40 -17.52
C THR A 114 -3.78 -0.25 -16.36
N THR A 115 -4.05 0.98 -15.89
CA THR A 115 -4.79 1.25 -14.65
C THR A 115 -6.24 1.62 -14.93
N THR A 116 -7.20 0.83 -14.47
CA THR A 116 -8.63 1.14 -14.57
C THR A 116 -9.12 2.00 -13.40
N HIS A 117 -8.72 1.66 -12.19
CA HIS A 117 -9.05 2.38 -10.96
C HIS A 117 -7.81 2.44 -10.06
N VAL A 118 -7.68 3.52 -9.30
CA VAL A 118 -6.66 3.62 -8.26
C VAL A 118 -7.32 3.92 -6.91
N VAL A 119 -7.00 3.11 -5.89
CA VAL A 119 -7.52 3.26 -4.53
C VAL A 119 -6.37 3.47 -3.55
N MET A 120 -6.38 4.59 -2.87
CA MET A 120 -5.38 5.00 -1.88
C MET A 120 -5.99 4.86 -0.49
N VAL A 121 -5.62 3.79 0.24
CA VAL A 121 -6.15 3.48 1.57
C VAL A 121 -5.20 4.00 2.64
N ASN A 122 -5.62 4.97 3.45
CA ASN A 122 -4.77 5.62 4.46
C ASN A 122 -3.33 5.80 3.97
N GLN A 123 -3.17 6.36 2.78
CA GLN A 123 -1.86 6.60 2.19
C GLN A 123 -1.02 7.48 3.12
N ILE A 124 0.26 7.14 3.30
CA ILE A 124 1.26 8.01 3.92
C ILE A 124 2.04 8.81 2.86
N GLY A 125 2.97 9.68 3.29
CA GLY A 125 3.74 10.50 2.36
C GLY A 125 2.89 11.56 1.65
N LEU A 126 1.93 12.13 2.40
CA LEU A 126 0.98 13.15 1.92
C LEU A 126 1.59 14.54 1.86
N THR A 127 2.81 14.68 2.35
CA THR A 127 3.65 15.90 2.27
C THR A 127 5.05 15.55 1.81
N ASP A 128 5.74 16.52 1.21
CA ASP A 128 7.15 16.37 0.86
C ASP A 128 8.02 16.54 2.12
N GLN A 129 8.51 15.43 2.66
CA GLN A 129 9.33 15.42 3.89
C GLN A 129 10.63 16.21 3.76
N ARG A 130 11.12 16.46 2.55
CA ARG A 130 12.33 17.27 2.29
C ARG A 130 12.13 18.73 2.68
N GLN A 131 10.88 19.20 2.76
CA GLN A 131 10.52 20.56 3.20
C GLN A 131 10.47 20.70 4.72
N SER A 132 10.33 19.60 5.47
CA SER A 132 10.12 19.63 6.92
C SER A 132 11.25 19.04 7.75
N ARG A 133 12.14 18.24 7.15
CA ARG A 133 13.28 17.63 7.85
C ARG A 133 14.51 17.52 6.96
N PRO A 134 15.74 17.57 7.52
CA PRO A 134 16.95 17.32 6.75
C PRO A 134 17.05 15.85 6.32
N TRP A 135 17.84 15.61 5.29
CA TRP A 135 18.23 14.26 4.89
C TRP A 135 19.04 13.59 6.02
N SER A 136 18.83 12.29 6.17
CA SER A 136 19.59 11.45 7.10
C SER A 136 20.14 10.23 6.40
N ASP A 137 21.38 9.85 6.71
CA ASP A 137 22.02 8.68 6.11
C ASP A 137 21.34 7.38 6.60
N PRO A 138 20.71 6.58 5.72
CA PRO A 138 20.08 5.32 6.11
C PRO A 138 21.08 4.24 6.54
N PHE A 139 22.39 4.44 6.31
CA PHE A 139 23.44 3.52 6.77
C PHE A 139 23.97 3.85 8.15
N VAL A 140 23.65 5.05 8.69
CA VAL A 140 24.07 5.50 10.00
C VAL A 140 22.89 5.50 10.96
N GLY A 141 23.15 5.08 12.21
CA GLY A 141 22.15 5.09 13.27
C GLY A 141 21.25 3.84 13.27
N GLY A 142 20.20 3.91 14.05
CA GLY A 142 19.28 2.80 14.31
C GLY A 142 19.53 2.26 15.72
N GLY A 143 18.67 2.67 16.65
CA GLY A 143 18.64 2.08 18.00
C GLY A 143 18.25 0.61 17.98
N ALA A 144 18.40 -0.07 19.12
CA ALA A 144 17.98 -1.44 19.28
C ALA A 144 16.48 -1.60 18.95
N THR A 145 16.16 -2.53 18.07
CA THR A 145 14.77 -2.90 17.78
C THR A 145 14.31 -3.90 18.84
N THR A 146 13.45 -3.45 19.74
CA THR A 146 12.91 -4.25 20.84
C THR A 146 11.44 -4.62 20.56
N TYR A 147 10.94 -5.67 21.21
CA TYR A 147 9.53 -6.01 21.17
C TYR A 147 8.63 -4.80 21.50
N GLN A 148 9.01 -4.05 22.54
CA GLN A 148 8.25 -2.87 22.97
C GLN A 148 8.27 -1.73 21.95
N SER A 149 9.40 -1.52 21.25
CA SER A 149 9.47 -0.48 20.21
C SER A 149 8.60 -0.86 18.99
N ILE A 150 8.59 -2.15 18.62
CA ILE A 150 7.73 -2.66 17.55
C ILE A 150 6.25 -2.53 17.95
N LEU A 151 5.88 -2.97 19.17
CA LEU A 151 4.52 -2.88 19.68
C LEU A 151 4.00 -1.44 19.64
N ARG A 152 4.77 -0.48 20.19
CA ARG A 152 4.40 0.93 20.14
C ARG A 152 4.21 1.45 18.70
N GLY A 153 5.07 1.03 17.77
CA GLY A 153 4.94 1.37 16.36
C GLY A 153 3.61 0.88 15.75
N HIS A 154 3.23 -0.36 16.06
CA HIS A 154 1.98 -0.95 15.59
C HIS A 154 0.74 -0.37 16.30
N GLN A 155 0.85 0.04 17.57
CA GLN A 155 -0.26 0.69 18.29
C GLN A 155 -0.70 2.01 17.64
N ARG A 156 0.19 2.70 16.95
CA ARG A 156 -0.16 3.90 16.19
C ARG A 156 -1.10 3.64 15.01
N TYR A 157 -1.18 2.41 14.51
CA TYR A 157 -2.15 2.04 13.46
C TYR A 157 -3.59 2.01 14.00
N PHE A 158 -3.75 1.75 15.29
CA PHE A 158 -5.04 1.55 15.96
C PHE A 158 -5.13 2.42 17.22
N PRO A 159 -5.22 3.76 17.08
CA PRO A 159 -5.14 4.65 18.23
C PRO A 159 -6.35 4.53 19.17
N LEU A 160 -7.51 4.11 18.66
CA LEU A 160 -8.75 4.02 19.43
C LEU A 160 -8.97 2.64 20.04
N LYS A 161 -8.71 1.57 19.28
CA LYS A 161 -8.98 0.20 19.72
C LYS A 161 -7.99 -0.78 19.10
N TRP A 162 -7.19 -1.40 19.94
CA TRP A 162 -6.25 -2.44 19.52
C TRP A 162 -6.97 -3.72 19.11
N PRO A 163 -6.84 -4.23 17.86
CA PRO A 163 -7.37 -5.54 17.47
C PRO A 163 -6.44 -6.64 18.00
N PRO A 164 -6.91 -7.56 18.87
CA PRO A 164 -6.05 -8.59 19.46
C PRO A 164 -5.30 -9.45 18.44
N ALA A 165 -5.95 -9.78 17.31
CA ALA A 165 -5.33 -10.54 16.22
C ALA A 165 -4.09 -9.85 15.62
N HIS A 166 -3.99 -8.53 15.73
CA HIS A 166 -2.85 -7.76 15.20
C HIS A 166 -1.54 -8.03 15.96
N LEU A 167 -1.62 -8.61 17.17
CA LEU A 167 -0.43 -8.99 17.93
C LEU A 167 0.46 -9.99 17.18
N GLU A 168 -0.11 -10.79 16.28
CA GLU A 168 0.66 -11.71 15.44
C GLU A 168 1.64 -10.99 14.52
N PHE A 169 1.28 -9.84 13.97
CA PHE A 169 2.18 -9.03 13.15
C PHE A 169 3.35 -8.50 13.96
N VAL A 170 3.09 -8.06 15.20
CA VAL A 170 4.14 -7.63 16.14
C VAL A 170 5.12 -8.77 16.45
N ARG A 171 4.58 -9.97 16.74
CA ARG A 171 5.38 -11.17 17.03
C ARG A 171 6.23 -11.59 15.83
N ARG A 172 5.65 -11.62 14.64
CA ARG A 172 6.38 -11.94 13.39
C ARG A 172 7.50 -10.95 13.11
N GLN A 173 7.23 -9.65 13.27
CA GLN A 173 8.25 -8.63 13.09
C GLN A 173 9.36 -8.75 14.14
N TYR A 174 9.02 -9.01 15.40
CA TYR A 174 10.00 -9.25 16.44
C TYR A 174 10.80 -10.53 16.19
N GLY A 175 10.16 -11.61 15.74
CA GLY A 175 10.85 -12.85 15.39
C GLY A 175 11.95 -12.65 14.35
N GLN A 176 11.77 -11.73 13.39
CA GLN A 176 12.82 -11.39 12.43
C GLN A 176 14.06 -10.77 13.11
N THR A 177 13.87 -10.05 14.21
CA THR A 177 14.99 -9.41 14.95
C THR A 177 15.87 -10.41 15.69
N LEU A 178 15.36 -11.61 15.90
CA LEU A 178 16.08 -12.70 16.60
C LEU A 178 16.91 -13.56 15.62
N GLY A 179 16.75 -13.38 14.33
CA GLY A 179 17.50 -14.12 13.30
C GLY A 179 18.87 -13.51 13.03
N GLY A 180 19.85 -14.36 12.70
CA GLY A 180 21.21 -13.93 12.37
C GLY A 180 21.32 -12.96 11.18
N ASP A 181 20.30 -12.91 10.32
CA ASP A 181 20.23 -12.01 9.15
C ASP A 181 19.64 -10.61 9.50
N TRP A 182 19.29 -10.38 10.76
CA TRP A 182 18.65 -9.12 11.17
C TRP A 182 19.45 -7.86 10.83
N PRO A 183 20.78 -7.78 10.98
CA PRO A 183 21.53 -6.58 10.61
C PRO A 183 21.30 -6.14 9.18
N ARG A 184 21.29 -7.11 8.24
CA ARG A 184 21.00 -6.88 6.82
C ARG A 184 19.53 -6.46 6.60
N LEU A 185 18.59 -7.17 7.23
CA LEU A 185 17.16 -6.84 7.15
C LEU A 185 16.85 -5.46 7.72
N ALA A 186 17.47 -5.09 8.84
CA ALA A 186 17.34 -3.77 9.41
C ALA A 186 17.81 -2.68 8.44
N GLN A 187 18.90 -2.94 7.70
CA GLN A 187 19.38 -2.02 6.66
C GLN A 187 18.37 -1.90 5.51
N VAL A 188 17.86 -3.02 5.01
CA VAL A 188 16.81 -3.02 3.98
C VAL A 188 15.59 -2.20 4.41
N ARG A 189 15.14 -2.35 5.67
CA ARG A 189 14.01 -1.60 6.22
C ARG A 189 14.29 -0.09 6.30
N ARG A 190 15.51 0.31 6.66
CA ARG A 190 15.90 1.74 6.65
C ARG A 190 15.89 2.32 5.24
N LEU A 191 16.43 1.60 4.26
CA LEU A 191 16.40 2.01 2.85
C LEU A 191 14.97 2.10 2.30
N GLN A 192 14.08 1.18 2.68
CA GLN A 192 12.66 1.25 2.35
C GLN A 192 11.97 2.48 2.99
N GLY A 193 12.33 2.81 4.24
CA GLY A 193 11.84 4.03 4.91
C GLY A 193 12.38 5.31 4.27
N GLN A 194 13.63 5.28 3.83
CA GLN A 194 14.29 6.43 3.18
C GLN A 194 13.63 6.80 1.84
N MET A 195 13.01 5.83 1.17
CA MET A 195 12.26 6.05 -0.06
C MET A 195 11.14 7.12 0.08
N LEU A 196 10.53 7.25 1.29
CA LEU A 196 9.52 8.29 1.54
C LEU A 196 10.10 9.70 1.46
N TYR A 197 11.38 9.85 1.81
CA TYR A 197 12.09 11.13 1.74
C TYR A 197 12.65 11.37 0.34
N ASP A 198 13.32 10.37 -0.25
CA ASP A 198 14.07 10.53 -1.49
C ASP A 198 13.18 10.60 -2.73
N ASP A 199 11.98 9.99 -2.69
CA ASP A 199 11.09 9.80 -3.85
C ASP A 199 9.62 10.12 -3.51
N PRO A 200 9.29 11.38 -3.12
CA PRO A 200 7.93 11.77 -2.78
C PRO A 200 7.00 11.68 -3.98
N VAL A 201 5.74 11.31 -3.74
CA VAL A 201 4.69 11.16 -4.77
C VAL A 201 3.68 12.31 -4.77
N VAL A 202 3.89 13.33 -3.95
CA VAL A 202 2.97 14.47 -3.85
C VAL A 202 2.86 15.27 -5.16
N TYR A 203 3.83 15.14 -6.04
CA TYR A 203 3.85 15.78 -7.34
C TYR A 203 3.22 14.93 -8.46
N ASP A 204 2.89 13.66 -8.16
CA ASP A 204 2.33 12.71 -9.12
C ASP A 204 0.83 12.93 -9.31
N TRP A 205 0.11 13.30 -8.24
CA TRP A 205 -1.36 13.29 -8.20
C TRP A 205 -2.01 14.13 -9.28
N GLN A 206 -1.48 15.32 -9.58
CA GLN A 206 -1.99 16.20 -10.64
C GLN A 206 -1.91 15.57 -12.04
N HIS A 207 -1.10 14.53 -12.22
CA HIS A 207 -0.91 13.81 -13.47
C HIS A 207 -1.72 12.50 -13.54
N ILE A 208 -2.47 12.15 -12.50
CA ILE A 208 -3.31 10.96 -12.47
C ILE A 208 -4.72 11.33 -12.95
N ALA A 209 -5.05 10.92 -14.17
CA ALA A 209 -6.39 11.09 -14.75
C ALA A 209 -7.30 9.88 -14.50
N THR A 210 -6.72 8.74 -14.15
CA THR A 210 -7.45 7.50 -13.81
C THR A 210 -8.43 7.74 -12.67
N LYS A 211 -9.61 7.12 -12.74
CA LYS A 211 -10.63 7.16 -11.68
C LYS A 211 -10.05 6.73 -10.35
N ALA A 212 -10.08 7.61 -9.36
CA ALA A 212 -9.38 7.48 -8.09
C ALA A 212 -10.33 7.51 -6.90
N LEU A 213 -10.02 6.72 -5.87
CA LEU A 213 -10.65 6.78 -4.56
C LEU A 213 -9.59 7.03 -3.49
N VAL A 214 -9.76 8.11 -2.74
CA VAL A 214 -9.04 8.36 -1.49
C VAL A 214 -9.93 7.89 -0.35
N ILE A 215 -9.52 6.86 0.39
CA ILE A 215 -10.35 6.23 1.41
C ILE A 215 -9.54 5.97 2.68
N GLY A 216 -10.13 6.22 3.85
CA GLY A 216 -9.40 5.93 5.08
C GLY A 216 -10.11 6.34 6.36
N GLY A 217 -9.53 5.95 7.49
CA GLY A 217 -9.96 6.35 8.82
C GLY A 217 -9.46 7.74 9.18
N GLU A 218 -10.33 8.54 9.79
CA GLU A 218 -10.02 9.92 10.18
C GLU A 218 -9.01 10.01 11.33
N GLU A 219 -8.97 8.98 12.19
CA GLU A 219 -8.12 8.91 13.39
C GLU A 219 -6.77 8.20 13.09
N ASP A 220 -6.17 8.49 11.95
CA ASP A 220 -4.89 7.89 11.56
C ASP A 220 -3.76 8.34 12.51
N GLY A 221 -3.20 7.42 13.29
CA GLY A 221 -2.12 7.73 14.24
C GLY A 221 -0.72 7.86 13.60
N LEU A 222 -0.60 7.75 12.28
CA LEU A 222 0.65 7.93 11.53
C LEU A 222 0.74 9.26 10.80
N VAL A 223 -0.40 9.84 10.46
CA VAL A 223 -0.51 11.06 9.64
C VAL A 223 -1.28 12.09 10.44
N ASP A 224 -0.61 13.17 10.81
CA ASP A 224 -1.26 14.28 11.50
C ASP A 224 -2.27 14.94 10.55
N ASP A 225 -3.50 15.14 11.03
CA ASP A 225 -4.63 15.70 10.25
C ASP A 225 -4.85 14.97 8.91
N PHE A 226 -4.95 13.64 8.98
CA PHE A 226 -5.21 12.81 7.79
C PHE A 226 -6.41 13.30 6.97
N PRO A 227 -7.57 13.72 7.56
CA PRO A 227 -8.69 14.23 6.79
C PRO A 227 -8.34 15.41 5.88
N ALA A 228 -7.68 16.43 6.40
CA ALA A 228 -7.30 17.60 5.60
C ALA A 228 -6.32 17.23 4.48
N LEU A 229 -5.34 16.37 4.77
CA LEU A 229 -4.38 15.91 3.78
C LEU A 229 -5.01 14.99 2.73
N ALA A 230 -5.96 14.13 3.11
CA ALA A 230 -6.72 13.29 2.19
C ALA A 230 -7.56 14.12 1.21
N HIS A 231 -8.21 15.18 1.71
CA HIS A 231 -8.91 16.15 0.85
C HIS A 231 -7.95 16.86 -0.11
N ASN A 232 -6.74 17.23 0.35
CA ASN A 232 -5.74 17.83 -0.52
C ASN A 232 -5.32 16.88 -1.65
N VAL A 233 -5.15 15.58 -1.36
CA VAL A 233 -4.88 14.56 -2.39
C VAL A 233 -6.03 14.49 -3.39
N ALA A 234 -7.27 14.35 -2.90
CA ALA A 234 -8.44 14.25 -3.75
C ALA A 234 -8.61 15.48 -4.66
N ASN A 235 -8.30 16.68 -4.16
CA ASN A 235 -8.38 17.93 -4.92
C ASN A 235 -7.30 18.05 -6.02
N GLN A 236 -6.17 17.35 -5.88
CA GLN A 236 -5.10 17.36 -6.88
C GLN A 236 -5.30 16.29 -7.97
N LEU A 237 -6.05 15.23 -7.68
CA LEU A 237 -6.41 14.20 -8.65
C LEU A 237 -7.43 14.73 -9.64
N GLN A 238 -7.30 14.38 -10.93
CA GLN A 238 -8.18 14.90 -11.97
C GLN A 238 -9.59 14.27 -11.95
N ASN A 239 -9.73 13.05 -11.42
CA ASN A 239 -10.98 12.31 -11.37
C ASN A 239 -11.03 11.49 -10.07
N SER A 240 -11.53 12.08 -8.98
CA SER A 240 -11.48 11.46 -7.67
C SER A 240 -12.79 11.49 -6.89
N ALA A 241 -12.94 10.49 -6.03
CA ALA A 241 -13.89 10.46 -4.91
C ALA A 241 -13.14 10.29 -3.59
N ILE A 242 -13.79 10.64 -2.48
CA ILE A 242 -13.21 10.51 -1.15
C ILE A 242 -14.21 9.87 -0.19
N ILE A 243 -13.75 8.95 0.65
CA ILE A 243 -14.49 8.38 1.80
C ILE A 243 -13.61 8.47 3.04
N LEU A 244 -14.11 9.12 4.08
CA LEU A 244 -13.46 9.18 5.37
C LEU A 244 -14.34 8.51 6.42
N TYR A 245 -13.76 7.63 7.22
CA TYR A 245 -14.47 6.88 8.26
C TYR A 245 -14.19 7.50 9.62
N PRO A 246 -15.20 8.08 10.29
CA PRO A 246 -15.03 8.60 11.65
C PRO A 246 -14.77 7.43 12.63
N ASN A 247 -13.96 7.69 13.66
CA ASN A 247 -13.59 6.72 14.69
C ASN A 247 -12.87 5.46 14.13
N VAL A 248 -12.12 5.60 13.05
CA VAL A 248 -11.30 4.54 12.44
C VAL A 248 -9.87 5.04 12.30
N GLY A 249 -8.90 4.17 12.57
CA GLY A 249 -7.48 4.49 12.47
C GLY A 249 -6.88 4.21 11.09
N HIS A 250 -5.63 3.76 11.08
CA HIS A 250 -4.82 3.59 9.87
C HIS A 250 -5.20 2.39 9.00
N ALA A 251 -5.98 1.44 9.51
CA ALA A 251 -6.23 0.17 8.81
C ALA A 251 -7.73 -0.19 8.75
N PRO A 252 -8.56 0.57 8.00
CA PRO A 252 -10.00 0.32 7.91
C PRO A 252 -10.34 -1.09 7.44
N GLN A 253 -9.52 -1.71 6.60
CA GLN A 253 -9.68 -3.11 6.18
C GLN A 253 -9.59 -4.13 7.33
N ILE A 254 -9.07 -3.71 8.49
CA ILE A 254 -8.97 -4.53 9.71
C ILE A 254 -9.98 -4.07 10.76
N GLU A 255 -10.22 -2.77 10.88
CA GLU A 255 -11.03 -2.16 11.94
C GLU A 255 -12.53 -2.25 11.65
N ILE A 256 -12.90 -2.05 10.38
CA ILE A 256 -14.30 -2.04 9.90
C ILE A 256 -14.42 -2.83 8.57
N PRO A 257 -13.99 -4.10 8.52
CA PRO A 257 -13.81 -4.83 7.26
C PRO A 257 -15.07 -4.85 6.40
N ASP A 258 -16.24 -5.06 6.97
CA ASP A 258 -17.49 -5.21 6.21
C ASP A 258 -17.85 -3.91 5.45
N LEU A 259 -17.81 -2.77 6.14
CA LEU A 259 -18.11 -1.48 5.53
C LEU A 259 -17.03 -1.08 4.50
N PHE A 260 -15.76 -1.26 4.87
CA PHE A 260 -14.64 -0.97 3.97
C PHE A 260 -14.73 -1.80 2.68
N HIS A 261 -14.98 -3.12 2.79
CA HIS A 261 -15.07 -3.98 1.61
C HIS A 261 -16.30 -3.66 0.76
N GLN A 262 -17.43 -3.30 1.36
CA GLN A 262 -18.61 -2.86 0.64
C GLN A 262 -18.32 -1.63 -0.22
N ASP A 263 -17.70 -0.61 0.36
CA ASP A 263 -17.36 0.62 -0.36
C ASP A 263 -16.30 0.39 -1.43
N LEU A 264 -15.26 -0.41 -1.12
CA LEU A 264 -14.21 -0.77 -2.06
C LEU A 264 -14.80 -1.52 -3.28
N ILE A 265 -15.59 -2.56 -3.05
CA ILE A 265 -16.21 -3.36 -4.12
C ILE A 265 -17.14 -2.48 -4.98
N ARG A 266 -17.95 -1.64 -4.34
CA ARG A 266 -18.85 -0.71 -5.03
C ARG A 266 -18.08 0.24 -5.94
N PHE A 267 -16.95 0.79 -5.48
CA PHE A 267 -16.09 1.66 -6.28
C PHE A 267 -15.45 0.91 -7.45
N LEU A 268 -14.85 -0.24 -7.20
CA LEU A 268 -14.17 -1.04 -8.21
C LEU A 268 -15.12 -1.63 -9.27
N SER A 269 -16.42 -1.80 -8.94
CA SER A 269 -17.45 -2.27 -9.86
C SER A 269 -18.07 -1.14 -10.69
N SER A 270 -17.73 0.12 -10.42
CA SER A 270 -18.23 1.25 -11.22
C SER A 270 -17.49 1.33 -12.56
N ASP A 271 -18.10 1.98 -13.55
CA ASP A 271 -17.45 2.18 -14.84
C ASP A 271 -16.21 3.07 -14.68
N ALA A 272 -15.06 2.62 -15.22
CA ALA A 272 -13.80 3.35 -15.17
C ALA A 272 -13.85 4.69 -15.94
N ASP A 273 -14.68 4.75 -16.98
CA ASP A 273 -14.84 5.93 -17.84
C ASP A 273 -15.82 6.97 -17.27
N GLU A 274 -16.62 6.59 -16.25
CA GLU A 274 -17.51 7.53 -15.58
C GLU A 274 -16.77 8.43 -14.58
N PRO A 275 -17.15 9.73 -14.47
CA PRO A 275 -16.57 10.60 -13.46
C PRO A 275 -16.74 10.06 -12.03
N ALA A 276 -15.68 10.10 -11.23
CA ALA A 276 -15.72 9.66 -9.84
C ALA A 276 -16.69 10.49 -8.98
N SER A 277 -16.96 11.74 -9.38
CA SER A 277 -17.95 12.61 -8.73
C SER A 277 -19.39 12.08 -8.78
N ASN A 278 -19.71 11.21 -9.75
CA ASN A 278 -21.01 10.57 -9.86
C ASN A 278 -21.16 9.35 -8.94
N TRP A 279 -20.06 8.87 -8.42
CA TRP A 279 -20.03 7.75 -7.49
C TRP A 279 -20.29 8.26 -6.06
N LYS A 280 -21.42 7.85 -5.48
CA LYS A 280 -21.87 8.20 -4.13
C LYS A 280 -22.34 6.96 -3.37
#